data_534eaf2f9b4371f6697f2a428d8ea5fe
#
_entry.id   534eaf2f9b4371f6697f2a428d8ea5fe
#
_cell.length_a   1.000
_cell.length_b   1.000
_cell.length_c   1.000
_cell.angle_alpha   90.00
_cell.angle_beta   90.00
_cell.angle_gamma   90.00
#
_symmetry.space_group_name_H-M   'P 1'
#
loop_
_entity.id
_entity.type
_entity.pdbx_description
1 polymer ?
#
loop_
_entity_poly.entity_id
_entity_poly.type
_entity_poly.pdbx_seq_one_letter_code
_entity_poly.pdbx_strand_id
1 'polypeptide(L)'
;PILLAPTLIAMLIAFNTQKGRVFIDSLDIKLLTWLSLVRIPVEICLFWLFLEGQVPEVMTFEGRNWDILAGATAPIVAYLYFNRKTLSKKLFLAWNVIGVLLLVNIIVHAILSVPSPIQQFGLEQPNTAILHFPFVWLASYVAPIVLFSHFAIIRRLIRGN
;
A
#
# COMPACT_ATOMS: atom_id res chain seq x y z
N PRO A 1 -4.03 -11.15 -12.92
CA PRO A 1 -3.20 -10.15 -13.65
C PRO A 1 -4.03 -9.09 -14.37
N ILE A 2 -5.14 -9.45 -15.02
CA ILE A 2 -5.96 -8.54 -15.86
C ILE A 2 -6.55 -7.39 -15.02
N LEU A 3 -7.01 -7.63 -13.80
CA LEU A 3 -7.63 -6.62 -12.94
C LEU A 3 -6.62 -5.60 -12.37
N LEU A 4 -5.34 -5.95 -12.29
CA LEU A 4 -4.28 -5.04 -11.82
C LEU A 4 -3.84 -4.04 -12.91
N ALA A 5 -3.87 -4.44 -14.18
CA ALA A 5 -3.40 -3.63 -15.29
C ALA A 5 -4.10 -2.26 -15.41
N PRO A 6 -5.44 -2.15 -15.31
CA PRO A 6 -6.12 -0.85 -15.42
C PRO A 6 -5.69 0.15 -14.35
N THR A 7 -5.52 -0.30 -13.11
CA THR A 7 -5.10 0.59 -12.00
C THR A 7 -3.67 1.07 -12.15
N LEU A 8 -2.76 0.19 -12.59
CA LEU A 8 -1.37 0.59 -12.87
C LEU A 8 -1.27 1.53 -14.08
N ILE A 9 -2.04 1.27 -15.14
CA ILE A 9 -2.10 2.15 -16.33
C ILE A 9 -2.64 3.52 -15.93
N ALA A 10 -3.75 3.58 -15.18
CA ALA A 10 -4.32 4.83 -14.69
C ALA A 10 -3.31 5.61 -13.84
N MET A 11 -2.57 4.93 -12.97
CA MET A 11 -1.51 5.51 -12.16
C MET A 11 -0.37 6.07 -13.03
N LEU A 12 0.10 5.31 -14.04
CA LEU A 12 1.12 5.77 -14.97
C LEU A 12 0.64 7.01 -15.75
N ILE A 13 -0.60 7.03 -16.25
CA ILE A 13 -1.19 8.18 -16.92
C ILE A 13 -1.23 9.39 -15.99
N ALA A 14 -1.68 9.21 -14.74
CA ALA A 14 -1.81 10.29 -13.76
C ALA A 14 -0.44 10.96 -13.47
N PHE A 15 0.63 10.19 -13.34
CA PHE A 15 1.96 10.76 -13.07
C PHE A 15 2.68 11.31 -14.30
N ASN A 16 2.36 10.82 -15.51
CA ASN A 16 3.08 11.20 -16.73
C ASN A 16 2.38 12.26 -17.57
N THR A 17 1.07 12.49 -17.41
CA THR A 17 0.34 13.53 -18.17
C THR A 17 0.24 14.85 -17.40
N GLN A 18 0.12 15.95 -18.11
CA GLN A 18 -0.08 17.26 -17.49
C GLN A 18 -1.41 17.33 -16.72
N LYS A 19 -2.50 16.81 -17.29
CA LYS A 19 -3.81 16.77 -16.65
C LYS A 19 -3.79 15.91 -15.37
N GLY A 20 -3.14 14.75 -15.43
CA GLY A 20 -3.00 13.86 -14.27
C GLY A 20 -2.18 14.50 -13.15
N ARG A 21 -1.09 15.21 -13.48
CA ARG A 21 -0.29 15.94 -12.50
C ARG A 21 -1.07 17.08 -11.83
N VAL A 22 -1.89 17.81 -12.57
CA VAL A 22 -2.79 18.83 -12.01
C VAL A 22 -3.79 18.18 -11.07
N PHE A 23 -4.36 17.04 -11.46
CA PHE A 23 -5.27 16.28 -10.60
C PHE A 23 -4.57 15.84 -9.30
N ILE A 24 -3.37 15.24 -9.37
CA ILE A 24 -2.60 14.83 -8.19
C ILE A 24 -2.31 16.04 -7.28
N ASP A 25 -1.93 17.17 -7.87
CA ASP A 25 -1.60 18.37 -7.12
C ASP A 25 -2.85 19.05 -6.49
N SER A 26 -4.07 18.71 -6.94
CA SER A 26 -5.34 19.17 -6.33
C SER A 26 -5.83 18.29 -5.15
N LEU A 27 -5.29 17.09 -4.97
CA LEU A 27 -5.73 16.17 -3.92
C LEU A 27 -5.33 16.66 -2.53
N ASP A 28 -6.18 16.45 -1.53
CA ASP A 28 -5.85 16.75 -0.14
C ASP A 28 -4.87 15.71 0.43
N ILE A 29 -3.63 16.15 0.69
CA ILE A 29 -2.59 15.28 1.26
C ILE A 29 -2.93 14.78 2.67
N LYS A 30 -3.76 15.51 3.43
CA LYS A 30 -4.24 15.03 4.71
C LYS A 30 -5.14 13.81 4.53
N LEU A 31 -6.08 13.87 3.58
CA LEU A 31 -6.95 12.74 3.26
C LEU A 31 -6.14 11.54 2.74
N LEU A 32 -5.16 11.78 1.87
CA LEU A 32 -4.27 10.74 1.37
C LEU A 32 -3.45 10.08 2.50
N THR A 33 -3.04 10.84 3.52
CA THR A 33 -2.34 10.28 4.69
C THR A 33 -3.27 9.38 5.50
N TRP A 34 -4.52 9.80 5.71
CA TRP A 34 -5.53 9.00 6.41
C TRP A 34 -5.89 7.71 5.67
N LEU A 35 -5.75 7.68 4.35
CA LEU A 35 -5.99 6.48 3.54
C LEU A 35 -5.09 5.31 3.97
N SER A 36 -3.92 5.57 4.52
CA SER A 36 -3.03 4.53 5.05
C SER A 36 -3.66 3.69 6.17
N LEU A 37 -4.72 4.18 6.84
CA LEU A 37 -5.47 3.39 7.83
C LEU A 37 -6.08 2.11 7.26
N VAL A 38 -6.37 2.06 5.95
CA VAL A 38 -6.92 0.87 5.31
C VAL A 38 -6.02 -0.35 5.46
N ARG A 39 -4.73 -0.15 5.71
CA ARG A 39 -3.77 -1.23 5.96
C ARG A 39 -4.11 -2.06 7.19
N ILE A 40 -4.71 -1.46 8.23
CA ILE A 40 -5.09 -2.19 9.45
C ILE A 40 -6.12 -3.28 9.13
N PRO A 41 -7.32 -2.98 8.58
CA PRO A 41 -8.27 -4.04 8.24
C PRO A 41 -7.73 -5.00 7.17
N VAL A 42 -6.86 -4.56 6.26
CA VAL A 42 -6.21 -5.45 5.28
C VAL A 42 -5.33 -6.48 6.00
N GLU A 43 -4.49 -6.04 6.94
CA GLU A 43 -3.62 -6.94 7.70
C GLU A 43 -4.40 -7.93 8.56
N ILE A 44 -5.49 -7.50 9.21
CA ILE A 44 -6.39 -8.38 9.94
C ILE A 44 -7.02 -9.41 8.99
N CYS A 45 -7.43 -8.98 7.80
CA CYS A 45 -7.97 -9.88 6.78
C CYS A 45 -6.92 -10.91 6.32
N LEU A 46 -5.68 -10.48 6.05
CA LEU A 46 -4.59 -11.38 5.67
C LEU A 46 -4.27 -12.38 6.77
N PHE A 47 -4.32 -11.96 8.05
CA PHE A 47 -4.11 -12.85 9.18
C PHE A 47 -5.22 -13.92 9.28
N TRP A 48 -6.48 -13.56 9.11
CA TRP A 48 -7.58 -14.53 9.08
C TRP A 48 -7.46 -15.50 7.89
N LEU A 49 -7.08 -15.00 6.72
CA LEU A 49 -6.82 -15.85 5.55
C LEU A 49 -5.64 -16.80 5.77
N PHE A 50 -4.65 -16.41 6.56
CA PHE A 50 -3.56 -17.29 6.97
C PHE A 50 -4.08 -18.42 7.86
N LEU A 51 -4.92 -18.13 8.87
CA LEU A 51 -5.52 -19.14 9.73
C LEU A 51 -6.40 -20.13 8.96
N GLU A 52 -7.03 -19.69 7.87
CA GLU A 52 -7.85 -20.51 6.97
C GLU A 52 -7.02 -21.22 5.87
N GLY A 53 -5.70 -21.14 5.91
CA GLY A 53 -4.83 -21.81 4.95
C GLY A 53 -4.79 -21.19 3.54
N GLN A 54 -5.28 -19.97 3.36
CA GLN A 54 -5.45 -19.31 2.05
C GLN A 54 -4.29 -18.40 1.66
N VAL A 55 -3.46 -17.99 2.63
CA VAL A 55 -2.24 -17.20 2.42
C VAL A 55 -1.14 -17.70 3.34
N PRO A 56 0.16 -17.57 2.98
CA PRO A 56 1.25 -18.01 3.84
C PRO A 56 1.52 -17.01 4.98
N GLU A 57 2.10 -17.49 6.06
CA GLU A 57 2.49 -16.70 7.24
C GLU A 57 3.36 -15.48 6.87
N VAL A 58 4.26 -15.62 5.89
CA VAL A 58 5.15 -14.54 5.43
C VAL A 58 4.41 -13.28 4.99
N MET A 59 3.13 -13.38 4.64
CA MET A 59 2.25 -12.27 4.25
C MET A 59 1.52 -11.63 5.43
N THR A 60 1.68 -12.10 6.64
CA THR A 60 1.04 -11.58 7.85
C THR A 60 2.01 -10.76 8.69
N PHE A 61 1.47 -10.00 9.66
CA PHE A 61 2.28 -9.24 10.62
C PHE A 61 3.07 -10.14 11.57
N GLU A 62 2.72 -11.41 11.73
CA GLU A 62 3.51 -12.40 12.47
C GLU A 62 4.72 -12.90 11.65
N GLY A 63 4.62 -12.83 10.32
CA GLY A 63 5.71 -13.17 9.41
C GLY A 63 6.61 -11.97 9.05
N ARG A 64 6.62 -11.58 7.78
CA ARG A 64 7.49 -10.51 7.26
C ARG A 64 6.74 -9.26 6.77
N ASN A 65 5.45 -9.19 7.01
CA ASN A 65 4.62 -8.07 6.59
C ASN A 65 4.41 -7.09 7.74
N TRP A 66 5.18 -6.02 7.76
CA TRP A 66 5.06 -4.95 8.76
C TRP A 66 4.26 -3.74 8.25
N ASP A 67 3.46 -3.94 7.22
CA ASP A 67 2.68 -2.88 6.58
C ASP A 67 1.65 -2.25 7.54
N ILE A 68 1.18 -3.02 8.52
CA ILE A 68 0.30 -2.56 9.60
C ILE A 68 0.88 -1.35 10.35
N LEU A 69 2.22 -1.23 10.47
CA LEU A 69 2.88 -0.12 11.17
C LEU A 69 2.61 1.22 10.49
N ALA A 70 2.58 1.24 9.15
CA ALA A 70 2.23 2.45 8.42
C ALA A 70 0.78 2.84 8.64
N GLY A 71 -0.14 1.85 8.71
CA GLY A 71 -1.54 2.07 9.06
C GLY A 71 -1.71 2.62 10.48
N ALA A 72 -1.12 1.98 11.47
CA ALA A 72 -1.22 2.34 12.89
C ALA A 72 -0.61 3.72 13.20
N THR A 73 0.47 4.10 12.51
CA THR A 73 1.13 5.40 12.71
C THR A 73 0.49 6.54 11.90
N ALA A 74 -0.32 6.26 10.89
CA ALA A 74 -0.94 7.28 10.03
C ALA A 74 -1.72 8.36 10.80
N PRO A 75 -2.59 8.03 11.80
CA PRO A 75 -3.29 9.06 12.59
C PRO A 75 -2.34 9.96 13.37
N ILE A 76 -1.28 9.38 13.94
CA ILE A 76 -0.28 10.11 14.72
C ILE A 76 0.47 11.07 13.80
N VAL A 77 0.95 10.59 12.67
CA VAL A 77 1.67 11.39 11.67
C VAL A 77 0.79 12.50 11.11
N ALA A 78 -0.46 12.18 10.76
CA ALA A 78 -1.42 13.17 10.30
C ALA A 78 -1.68 14.27 11.35
N TYR A 79 -1.89 13.88 12.61
CA TYR A 79 -2.10 14.84 13.69
C TYR A 79 -0.88 15.74 13.91
N LEU A 80 0.32 15.16 13.99
CA LEU A 80 1.56 15.90 14.22
C LEU A 80 1.93 16.84 13.06
N TYR A 81 1.68 16.42 11.82
CA TYR A 81 2.05 17.20 10.64
C TYR A 81 1.00 18.29 10.34
N PHE A 82 -0.28 17.96 10.30
CA PHE A 82 -1.33 18.90 9.86
C PHE A 82 -1.91 19.75 10.99
N ASN A 83 -2.07 19.17 12.19
CA ASN A 83 -2.73 19.86 13.31
C ASN A 83 -1.72 20.56 14.22
N ARG A 84 -0.74 19.83 14.74
CA ARG A 84 0.27 20.38 15.65
C ARG A 84 1.39 21.12 14.94
N LYS A 85 1.66 20.79 13.67
CA LYS A 85 2.77 21.34 12.86
C LYS A 85 4.15 21.16 13.52
N THR A 86 4.30 20.10 14.33
CA THR A 86 5.53 19.76 15.03
C THR A 86 6.40 18.81 14.24
N LEU A 87 5.80 18.00 13.33
CA LEU A 87 6.53 17.08 12.48
C LEU A 87 7.13 17.85 11.30
N SER A 88 8.46 17.72 11.11
CA SER A 88 9.13 18.37 9.99
C SER A 88 8.74 17.74 8.63
N LYS A 89 8.81 18.55 7.57
CA LYS A 89 8.58 18.09 6.19
C LYS A 89 9.49 16.90 5.81
N LYS A 90 10.74 16.89 6.29
CA LYS A 90 11.69 15.80 6.02
C LYS A 90 11.25 14.50 6.69
N LEU A 91 10.78 14.55 7.93
CA LEU A 91 10.28 13.37 8.64
C LEU A 91 8.98 12.85 8.03
N PHE A 92 8.09 13.74 7.60
CA PHE A 92 6.87 13.34 6.89
C PHE A 92 7.18 12.70 5.53
N LEU A 93 8.18 13.22 4.81
CA LEU A 93 8.67 12.60 3.58
C LEU A 93 9.26 11.21 3.85
N ALA A 94 10.11 11.07 4.88
CA ALA A 94 10.72 9.80 5.25
C ALA A 94 9.65 8.75 5.61
N TRP A 95 8.62 9.13 6.37
CA TRP A 95 7.49 8.25 6.69
C TRP A 95 6.77 7.75 5.43
N ASN A 96 6.54 8.63 4.44
CA ASN A 96 5.93 8.22 3.18
C ASN A 96 6.83 7.27 2.37
N VAL A 97 8.15 7.50 2.35
CA VAL A 97 9.10 6.60 1.68
C VAL A 97 9.12 5.23 2.37
N ILE A 98 9.15 5.19 3.71
CA ILE A 98 9.06 3.94 4.47
C ILE A 98 7.73 3.23 4.16
N GLY A 99 6.60 3.96 4.10
CA GLY A 99 5.30 3.40 3.73
C GLY A 99 5.28 2.75 2.34
N VAL A 100 5.98 3.35 1.36
CA VAL A 100 6.17 2.73 0.04
C VAL A 100 6.97 1.43 0.15
N LEU A 101 8.09 1.44 0.90
CA LEU A 101 8.95 0.26 1.04
C LEU A 101 8.22 -0.90 1.72
N LEU A 102 7.44 -0.63 2.77
CA LEU A 102 6.61 -1.63 3.44
C LEU A 102 5.57 -2.23 2.47
N LEU A 103 4.90 -1.38 1.69
CA LEU A 103 3.92 -1.84 0.71
C LEU A 103 4.56 -2.66 -0.42
N VAL A 104 5.73 -2.24 -0.92
CA VAL A 104 6.48 -3.01 -1.92
C VAL A 104 6.91 -4.37 -1.34
N ASN A 105 7.32 -4.41 -0.08
CA ASN A 105 7.66 -5.65 0.61
C ASN A 105 6.50 -6.66 0.56
N ILE A 106 5.28 -6.26 0.98
CA ILE A 106 4.13 -7.18 0.94
C ILE A 106 3.74 -7.56 -0.49
N ILE A 107 3.79 -6.63 -1.45
CA ILE A 107 3.50 -6.94 -2.86
C ILE A 107 4.46 -8.01 -3.40
N VAL A 108 5.76 -7.90 -3.12
CA VAL A 108 6.77 -8.88 -3.53
C VAL A 108 6.48 -10.25 -2.91
N HIS A 109 6.23 -10.30 -1.59
CA HIS A 109 5.88 -11.55 -0.91
C HIS A 109 4.59 -12.15 -1.47
N ALA A 110 3.57 -11.32 -1.73
CA ALA A 110 2.31 -11.77 -2.31
C ALA A 110 2.49 -12.41 -3.69
N ILE A 111 3.28 -11.79 -4.57
CA ILE A 111 3.56 -12.32 -5.93
C ILE A 111 4.36 -13.62 -5.86
N LEU A 112 5.40 -13.66 -5.03
CA LEU A 112 6.28 -14.83 -4.88
C LEU A 112 5.66 -15.96 -4.06
N SER A 113 4.45 -15.77 -3.51
CA SER A 113 3.68 -16.78 -2.80
C SER A 113 2.53 -17.37 -3.63
N VAL A 114 2.22 -16.80 -4.81
CA VAL A 114 1.19 -17.35 -5.70
C VAL A 114 1.66 -18.64 -6.31
N PRO A 115 0.81 -19.69 -6.44
CA PRO A 115 1.13 -20.92 -7.16
C PRO A 115 1.51 -20.62 -8.62
N SER A 116 2.80 -20.64 -8.91
CA SER A 116 3.35 -20.26 -10.21
C SER A 116 4.80 -20.77 -10.36
N PRO A 117 5.37 -20.79 -11.57
CA PRO A 117 6.77 -21.17 -11.78
C PRO A 117 7.79 -20.30 -11.05
N ILE A 118 7.40 -19.09 -10.59
CA ILE A 118 8.26 -18.16 -9.85
C ILE A 118 8.00 -18.17 -8.34
N GLN A 119 7.17 -19.09 -7.84
CA GLN A 119 6.87 -19.19 -6.41
C GLN A 119 8.13 -19.49 -5.60
N GLN A 120 8.36 -18.72 -4.53
CA GLN A 120 9.49 -18.88 -3.62
C GLN A 120 9.07 -19.04 -2.16
N PHE A 121 7.89 -18.55 -1.80
CA PHE A 121 7.35 -18.59 -0.45
C PHE A 121 6.03 -19.35 -0.41
N GLY A 122 5.68 -19.84 0.78
CA GLY A 122 4.39 -20.50 0.99
C GLY A 122 4.22 -21.77 0.18
N LEU A 123 5.28 -22.61 0.03
CA LEU A 123 5.20 -23.84 -0.76
C LEU A 123 4.16 -24.82 -0.22
N GLU A 124 4.00 -24.87 1.11
CA GLU A 124 2.99 -25.71 1.76
C GLU A 124 1.63 -25.02 1.86
N GLN A 125 1.62 -23.70 1.98
CA GLN A 125 0.42 -22.86 2.10
C GLN A 125 0.55 -21.66 1.16
N PRO A 126 0.22 -21.82 -0.13
CA PRO A 126 0.39 -20.76 -1.12
C PRO A 126 -0.68 -19.67 -0.99
N ASN A 127 -0.40 -18.51 -1.57
CA ASN A 127 -1.34 -17.41 -1.67
C ASN A 127 -2.39 -17.69 -2.76
N THR A 128 -3.44 -18.37 -2.40
CA THR A 128 -4.58 -18.67 -3.29
C THR A 128 -5.68 -17.63 -3.19
N ALA A 129 -5.83 -16.98 -2.03
CA ALA A 129 -6.89 -16.00 -1.78
C ALA A 129 -6.89 -14.85 -2.80
N ILE A 130 -5.71 -14.33 -3.17
CA ILE A 130 -5.57 -13.20 -4.11
C ILE A 130 -6.10 -13.52 -5.52
N LEU A 131 -6.30 -14.81 -5.85
CA LEU A 131 -6.83 -15.24 -7.15
C LEU A 131 -8.35 -15.23 -7.19
N HIS A 132 -9.01 -15.10 -6.05
CA HIS A 132 -10.45 -15.23 -5.90
C HIS A 132 -11.11 -13.95 -5.38
N PHE A 133 -12.36 -13.72 -5.80
CA PHE A 133 -13.21 -12.67 -5.23
C PHE A 133 -13.60 -13.04 -3.78
N PRO A 134 -13.61 -12.07 -2.83
CA PRO A 134 -13.36 -10.65 -3.01
C PRO A 134 -11.88 -10.24 -2.87
N PHE A 135 -10.98 -11.14 -2.47
CA PHE A 135 -9.61 -10.82 -2.05
C PHE A 135 -8.71 -10.39 -3.21
N VAL A 136 -9.05 -10.73 -4.45
CA VAL A 136 -8.39 -10.20 -5.64
C VAL A 136 -8.37 -8.66 -5.67
N TRP A 137 -9.31 -8.00 -5.01
CA TRP A 137 -9.36 -6.53 -4.92
C TRP A 137 -8.29 -5.94 -4.03
N LEU A 138 -7.76 -6.68 -3.07
CA LEU A 138 -6.65 -6.22 -2.23
C LEU A 138 -5.43 -5.87 -3.09
N ALA A 139 -5.08 -6.75 -4.03
CA ALA A 139 -3.97 -6.53 -4.95
C ALA A 139 -4.31 -5.60 -6.12
N SER A 140 -5.54 -5.64 -6.63
CA SER A 140 -5.92 -4.93 -7.87
C SER A 140 -6.27 -3.48 -7.65
N TYR A 141 -6.77 -3.11 -6.46
CA TYR A 141 -7.25 -1.76 -6.15
C TYR A 141 -6.66 -1.21 -4.86
N VAL A 142 -6.73 -1.95 -3.75
CA VAL A 142 -6.34 -1.40 -2.44
C VAL A 142 -4.85 -1.07 -2.42
N ALA A 143 -3.98 -2.02 -2.74
CA ALA A 143 -2.54 -1.78 -2.75
C ALA A 143 -2.12 -0.69 -3.75
N PRO A 144 -2.59 -0.66 -5.03
CA PRO A 144 -2.31 0.42 -5.95
C PRO A 144 -2.80 1.80 -5.49
N ILE A 145 -3.98 1.90 -4.86
CA ILE A 145 -4.49 3.18 -4.36
C ILE A 145 -3.62 3.69 -3.20
N VAL A 146 -3.22 2.82 -2.28
CA VAL A 146 -2.31 3.18 -1.19
C VAL A 146 -0.94 3.59 -1.73
N LEU A 147 -0.41 2.88 -2.72
CA LEU A 147 0.84 3.22 -3.40
C LEU A 147 0.75 4.60 -4.09
N PHE A 148 -0.34 4.83 -4.80
CA PHE A 148 -0.64 6.12 -5.42
C PHE A 148 -0.65 7.26 -4.38
N SER A 149 -1.28 7.05 -3.22
CA SER A 149 -1.37 8.07 -2.17
C SER A 149 0.01 8.49 -1.67
N HIS A 150 0.91 7.53 -1.40
CA HIS A 150 2.27 7.84 -1.00
C HIS A 150 3.06 8.58 -2.09
N PHE A 151 2.99 8.14 -3.34
CA PHE A 151 3.67 8.83 -4.44
C PHE A 151 3.12 10.24 -4.68
N ALA A 152 1.81 10.44 -4.55
CA ALA A 152 1.18 11.76 -4.65
C ALA A 152 1.69 12.70 -3.55
N ILE A 153 1.74 12.23 -2.29
CA ILE A 153 2.28 13.00 -1.16
C ILE A 153 3.76 13.31 -1.37
N ILE A 154 4.59 12.31 -1.71
CA ILE A 154 6.02 12.46 -1.96
C ILE A 154 6.26 13.52 -3.05
N ARG A 155 5.55 13.41 -4.17
CA ARG A 155 5.64 14.37 -5.27
C ARG A 155 5.36 15.80 -4.80
N ARG A 156 4.29 16.03 -4.04
CA ARG A 156 3.93 17.35 -3.53
C ARG A 156 4.95 17.87 -2.51
N LEU A 157 5.44 17.03 -1.63
CA LEU A 157 6.48 17.40 -0.68
C LEU A 157 7.80 17.81 -1.36
N ILE A 158 8.20 17.12 -2.44
CA ILE A 158 9.44 17.45 -3.15
C ILE A 158 9.29 18.76 -3.92
N ARG A 159 8.13 19.01 -4.55
CA ARG A 159 7.88 20.23 -5.34
C ARG A 159 7.66 21.49 -4.50
N GLY A 160 7.36 21.36 -3.23
CA GLY A 160 7.16 22.50 -2.34
C GLY A 160 5.78 23.17 -2.45
N ASN A 161 4.83 22.52 -3.10
CA ASN A 161 3.45 22.99 -3.25
C ASN A 161 2.55 22.47 -2.13
#